data_f3bb01be0338f87718b506a4158dfff0
#
_entry.id   f3bb01be0338f87718b506a4158dfff0
#
_cell.length_a   1.000
_cell.length_b   1.000
_cell.length_c   1.000
_cell.angle_alpha   90.00
_cell.angle_beta   90.00
_cell.angle_gamma   90.00
#
_symmetry.space_group_name_H-M   'P 1'
#
loop_
_entity.id
_entity.type
_entity.pdbx_description
1 polymer ?
#
loop_
_entity_poly.entity_id
_entity_poly.type
_entity_poly.pdbx_seq_one_letter_code
_entity_poly.pdbx_strand_id
1 'polypeptide(L)'
;KLAAAKEDEVTAALRSVIENNLRQSGSVRGFNRRTYESVVRQGEVANFDGTHRAKTPDLCFKLRYDDDEPCLVLSEFDALFVECKPVDVEHTAGGKYCDKGLIRFVNGDYAWAMQEGMMLAYARDGRTIGGHLIPAMSDPARMTSLAIVQLP
;
A
#
# COMPACT_ATOMS: atom_id res chain seq x y z
N LYS A 1 2.51 20.21 -9.31
CA LYS A 1 2.76 19.29 -10.44
C LYS A 1 3.38 18.01 -9.87
N LEU A 2 2.85 16.84 -10.21
CA LEU A 2 3.24 15.54 -9.67
C LEU A 2 4.75 15.24 -9.81
N ALA A 3 5.36 15.69 -10.93
CA ALA A 3 6.76 15.43 -11.25
C ALA A 3 7.78 15.95 -10.21
N ALA A 4 7.45 17.01 -9.49
CA ALA A 4 8.36 17.63 -8.51
C ALA A 4 7.90 17.43 -7.05
N ALA A 5 6.73 16.82 -6.83
CA ALA A 5 6.19 16.64 -5.49
C ALA A 5 6.92 15.51 -4.74
N LYS A 6 7.11 15.66 -3.43
CA LYS A 6 7.64 14.59 -2.59
C LYS A 6 6.63 13.45 -2.44
N GLU A 7 7.10 12.24 -2.14
CA GLU A 7 6.27 11.06 -1.91
C GLU A 7 5.17 11.34 -0.88
N ASP A 8 5.52 11.93 0.25
CA ASP A 8 4.61 12.30 1.32
C ASP A 8 3.52 13.30 0.91
N GLU A 9 3.87 14.28 0.08
CA GLU A 9 2.92 15.29 -0.41
C GLU A 9 1.89 14.66 -1.34
N VAL A 10 2.34 13.76 -2.23
CA VAL A 10 1.45 13.02 -3.14
C VAL A 10 0.53 12.09 -2.36
N THR A 11 1.08 11.33 -1.41
CA THR A 11 0.31 10.42 -0.57
C THR A 11 -0.72 11.17 0.29
N ALA A 12 -0.34 12.33 0.86
CA ALA A 12 -1.26 13.16 1.63
C ALA A 12 -2.40 13.73 0.78
N ALA A 13 -2.09 14.21 -0.43
CA ALA A 13 -3.09 14.70 -1.37
C ALA A 13 -4.03 13.57 -1.83
N LEU A 14 -3.47 12.40 -2.16
CA LEU A 14 -4.25 11.22 -2.52
C LEU A 14 -5.19 10.78 -1.39
N ARG A 15 -4.68 10.67 -0.16
CA ARG A 15 -5.50 10.37 1.02
C ARG A 15 -6.65 11.36 1.17
N SER A 16 -6.40 12.66 0.98
CA SER A 16 -7.43 13.69 1.08
C SER A 16 -8.52 13.50 0.03
N VAL A 17 -8.16 13.18 -1.21
CA VAL A 17 -9.13 12.89 -2.28
C VAL A 17 -9.93 11.63 -1.96
N ILE A 18 -9.26 10.55 -1.56
CA ILE A 18 -9.93 9.29 -1.21
C ILE A 18 -10.93 9.52 -0.07
N GLU A 19 -10.51 10.18 1.00
CA GLU A 19 -11.36 10.44 2.16
C GLU A 19 -12.54 11.35 1.84
N ASN A 20 -12.28 12.54 1.27
CA ASN A 20 -13.28 13.58 1.14
C ASN A 20 -14.14 13.42 -0.11
N ASN A 21 -13.56 13.01 -1.25
CA ASN A 21 -14.26 12.95 -2.52
C ASN A 21 -14.83 11.55 -2.83
N LEU A 22 -14.24 10.48 -2.30
CA LEU A 22 -14.71 9.13 -2.58
C LEU A 22 -15.49 8.53 -1.40
N ARG A 23 -14.85 8.39 -0.23
CA ARG A 23 -15.49 7.77 0.94
C ARG A 23 -16.64 8.61 1.51
N GLN A 24 -16.42 9.91 1.71
CA GLN A 24 -17.42 10.81 2.31
C GLN A 24 -18.62 11.04 1.38
N SER A 25 -18.37 11.19 0.10
CA SER A 25 -19.45 11.37 -0.90
C SER A 25 -20.21 10.08 -1.21
N GLY A 26 -19.58 8.91 -0.96
CA GLY A 26 -20.13 7.61 -1.37
C GLY A 26 -20.18 7.43 -2.89
N SER A 27 -19.37 8.17 -3.65
CA SER A 27 -19.36 8.13 -5.12
C SER A 27 -18.83 6.80 -5.67
N VAL A 28 -18.10 6.04 -4.89
CA VAL A 28 -17.64 4.69 -5.23
C VAL A 28 -18.52 3.67 -4.52
N ARG A 29 -19.17 2.79 -5.31
CA ARG A 29 -20.06 1.75 -4.77
C ARG A 29 -19.33 0.87 -3.74
N GLY A 30 -19.90 0.73 -2.55
CA GLY A 30 -19.35 -0.05 -1.45
C GLY A 30 -18.29 0.68 -0.62
N PHE A 31 -17.70 1.77 -1.12
CA PHE A 31 -16.72 2.55 -0.39
C PHE A 31 -17.35 3.84 0.16
N ASN A 32 -17.80 3.80 1.41
CA ASN A 32 -18.50 4.91 2.07
C ASN A 32 -18.31 4.86 3.59
N ARG A 33 -18.83 5.87 4.31
CA ARG A 33 -18.68 6.02 5.76
C ARG A 33 -19.40 4.93 6.60
N ARG A 34 -20.31 4.16 6.02
CA ARG A 34 -20.99 3.06 6.73
C ARG A 34 -20.15 1.79 6.70
N THR A 35 -19.45 1.54 5.59
CA THR A 35 -18.66 0.32 5.37
C THR A 35 -17.19 0.45 5.74
N TYR A 36 -16.64 1.67 5.69
CA TYR A 36 -15.22 1.90 5.97
C TYR A 36 -15.00 2.96 7.05
N GLU A 37 -13.99 2.77 7.86
CA GLU A 37 -13.44 3.81 8.73
C GLU A 37 -12.77 4.92 7.91
N SER A 38 -12.33 5.99 8.58
CA SER A 38 -11.53 7.02 7.91
C SER A 38 -10.20 6.44 7.45
N VAL A 39 -9.78 6.81 6.23
CA VAL A 39 -8.49 6.36 5.70
C VAL A 39 -7.35 6.95 6.52
N VAL A 40 -6.59 6.09 7.16
CA VAL A 40 -5.45 6.48 8.00
C VAL A 40 -4.19 6.53 7.15
N ARG A 41 -3.36 7.55 7.39
CA ARG A 41 -2.02 7.70 6.83
C ARG A 41 -0.99 7.45 7.92
N GLN A 42 0.04 6.65 7.62
CA GLN A 42 1.14 6.35 8.55
C GLN A 42 0.67 5.82 9.93
N GLY A 43 -0.37 4.99 9.93
CA GLY A 43 -0.79 4.27 11.14
C GLY A 43 0.31 3.28 11.56
N GLU A 44 0.72 3.34 12.82
CA GLU A 44 1.72 2.42 13.36
C GLU A 44 1.14 1.02 13.52
N VAL A 45 1.86 0.02 13.07
CA VAL A 45 1.54 -1.41 13.26
C VAL A 45 2.80 -2.18 13.65
N ALA A 46 2.65 -3.25 14.42
CA ALA A 46 3.74 -4.14 14.73
C ALA A 46 4.04 -5.08 13.55
N ASN A 47 5.32 -5.41 13.34
CA ASN A 47 5.70 -6.47 12.42
C ASN A 47 5.35 -7.86 13.00
N PHE A 48 5.48 -8.91 12.18
CA PHE A 48 5.00 -10.27 12.50
C PHE A 48 5.60 -10.88 13.78
N ASP A 49 6.82 -10.53 14.15
CA ASP A 49 7.52 -11.06 15.33
C ASP A 49 7.53 -10.09 16.52
N GLY A 50 6.90 -8.91 16.37
CA GLY A 50 6.80 -7.90 17.42
C GLY A 50 8.10 -7.17 17.75
N THR A 51 9.19 -7.41 17.01
CA THR A 51 10.49 -6.75 17.25
C THR A 51 10.47 -5.28 16.84
N HIS A 52 9.61 -4.92 15.87
CA HIS A 52 9.41 -3.55 15.41
C HIS A 52 7.94 -3.18 15.57
N ARG A 53 7.63 -2.36 16.55
CA ARG A 53 6.25 -2.03 16.94
C ARG A 53 5.66 -0.81 16.24
N ALA A 54 6.46 -0.10 15.45
CA ALA A 54 6.08 1.15 14.80
C ALA A 54 6.40 1.13 13.30
N LYS A 55 5.93 0.10 12.59
CA LYS A 55 5.97 0.08 11.13
C LYS A 55 4.81 0.91 10.60
N THR A 56 5.09 1.77 9.62
CA THR A 56 4.13 2.74 9.12
C THR A 56 3.83 2.52 7.64
N PRO A 57 2.80 1.75 7.30
CA PRO A 57 2.28 1.72 5.93
C PRO A 57 1.76 3.10 5.54
N ASP A 58 1.86 3.44 4.26
CA ASP A 58 1.51 4.77 3.77
C ASP A 58 0.01 5.07 3.89
N LEU A 59 -0.85 4.08 3.63
CA LEU A 59 -2.30 4.17 3.81
C LEU A 59 -2.86 2.87 4.40
N CYS A 60 -3.88 3.01 5.23
CA CYS A 60 -4.65 1.89 5.79
C CYS A 60 -6.14 2.09 5.53
N PHE A 61 -6.79 1.06 5.01
CA PHE A 61 -8.24 1.01 4.80
C PHE A 61 -8.82 -0.06 5.69
N LYS A 62 -9.64 0.34 6.67
CA LYS A 62 -10.31 -0.57 7.60
C LYS A 62 -11.79 -0.66 7.29
N LEU A 63 -12.32 -1.89 7.29
CA LEU A 63 -13.76 -2.12 7.27
C LEU A 63 -14.35 -1.73 8.63
N ARG A 64 -15.61 -1.28 8.63
CA ARG A 64 -16.42 -1.22 9.83
C ARG A 64 -17.13 -2.55 9.99
N TYR A 65 -17.01 -3.14 11.15
CA TYR A 65 -17.77 -4.30 11.54
C TYR A 65 -18.97 -3.86 12.38
N ASP A 66 -20.08 -4.53 12.21
CA ASP A 66 -21.19 -4.43 13.17
C ASP A 66 -20.77 -5.12 14.46
N ASP A 67 -21.21 -4.61 15.62
CA ASP A 67 -20.81 -5.10 16.95
C ASP A 67 -21.11 -6.58 17.18
N ASP A 68 -22.00 -7.16 16.37
CA ASP A 68 -22.42 -8.57 16.44
C ASP A 68 -21.56 -9.51 15.57
N GLU A 69 -20.65 -9.01 14.73
CA GLU A 69 -19.79 -9.85 13.89
C GLU A 69 -18.45 -10.15 14.57
N PRO A 70 -18.05 -11.44 14.68
CA PRO A 70 -16.75 -11.77 15.25
C PRO A 70 -15.62 -11.32 14.35
N CYS A 71 -14.75 -10.46 14.86
CA CYS A 71 -13.51 -10.12 14.19
C CYS A 71 -12.51 -11.30 14.30
N LEU A 72 -12.14 -11.90 13.17
CA LEU A 72 -11.24 -13.05 13.11
C LEU A 72 -9.76 -12.67 13.26
N VAL A 73 -9.44 -11.39 13.08
CA VAL A 73 -8.10 -10.82 13.18
C VAL A 73 -8.13 -9.68 14.19
N LEU A 74 -7.05 -9.47 14.93
CA LEU A 74 -6.94 -8.31 15.81
C LEU A 74 -7.16 -7.03 15.00
N SER A 75 -8.00 -6.12 15.48
CA SER A 75 -8.49 -4.97 14.72
C SER A 75 -7.37 -4.04 14.21
N GLU A 76 -6.22 -4.02 14.87
CA GLU A 76 -5.04 -3.26 14.43
C GLU A 76 -4.42 -3.82 13.14
N PHE A 77 -4.58 -5.13 12.89
CA PHE A 77 -4.04 -5.83 11.71
C PHE A 77 -5.09 -6.05 10.62
N ASP A 78 -6.37 -5.84 10.91
CA ASP A 78 -7.47 -6.03 9.96
C ASP A 78 -7.66 -4.79 9.10
N ALA A 79 -6.82 -4.67 8.09
CA ALA A 79 -6.83 -3.56 7.15
C ALA A 79 -6.23 -3.96 5.80
N LEU A 80 -6.65 -3.31 4.73
CA LEU A 80 -5.85 -3.27 3.51
C LEU A 80 -4.73 -2.24 3.71
N PHE A 81 -3.51 -2.71 3.79
CA PHE A 81 -2.31 -1.90 3.91
C PHE A 81 -1.77 -1.55 2.53
N VAL A 82 -1.45 -0.28 2.33
CA VAL A 82 -0.94 0.22 1.04
C VAL A 82 0.42 0.87 1.25
N GLU A 83 1.38 0.46 0.45
CA GLU A 83 2.68 1.10 0.34
C GLU A 83 2.77 1.89 -0.96
N CYS A 84 3.18 3.15 -0.88
CA CYS A 84 3.24 4.08 -2.01
C CYS A 84 4.69 4.37 -2.38
N LYS A 85 5.05 4.31 -3.65
CA LYS A 85 6.41 4.63 -4.09
C LYS A 85 6.42 5.48 -5.35
N PRO A 86 7.25 6.53 -5.42
CA PRO A 86 7.54 7.20 -6.68
C PRO A 86 8.29 6.25 -7.60
N VAL A 87 7.98 6.32 -8.89
CA VAL A 87 8.69 5.58 -9.94
C VAL A 87 9.04 6.55 -11.07
N ASP A 88 10.32 6.83 -11.21
CA ASP A 88 10.90 7.72 -12.21
C ASP A 88 12.36 7.32 -12.50
N VAL A 89 13.13 8.18 -13.17
CA VAL A 89 14.53 7.90 -13.49
C VAL A 89 15.40 7.76 -12.24
N GLU A 90 15.14 8.51 -11.18
CA GLU A 90 15.89 8.48 -9.92
C GLU A 90 15.38 7.39 -8.97
N HIS A 91 14.08 7.07 -9.07
CA HIS A 91 13.38 6.09 -8.24
C HIS A 91 12.93 4.92 -9.11
N THR A 92 13.86 4.06 -9.48
CA THR A 92 13.57 2.95 -10.41
C THR A 92 12.55 1.96 -9.87
N ALA A 93 11.79 1.32 -10.77
CA ALA A 93 10.83 0.28 -10.41
C ALA A 93 11.49 -0.86 -9.61
N GLY A 94 12.70 -1.28 -9.99
CA GLY A 94 13.45 -2.29 -9.23
C GLY A 94 13.84 -1.77 -7.84
N GLY A 95 14.68 -0.74 -7.80
CA GLY A 95 15.31 -0.28 -6.55
C GLY A 95 14.35 0.39 -5.56
N LYS A 96 13.31 1.11 -6.03
CA LYS A 96 12.40 1.83 -5.12
C LYS A 96 11.10 1.06 -4.87
N TYR A 97 10.42 0.62 -5.93
CA TYR A 97 9.15 -0.08 -5.80
C TYR A 97 9.33 -1.52 -5.29
N CYS A 98 10.22 -2.31 -5.92
CA CYS A 98 10.46 -3.70 -5.51
C CYS A 98 11.28 -3.79 -4.23
N ASP A 99 12.54 -3.31 -4.25
CA ASP A 99 13.53 -3.59 -3.21
C ASP A 99 13.31 -2.77 -1.91
N LYS A 100 12.51 -1.70 -1.92
CA LYS A 100 12.18 -0.87 -0.75
C LYS A 100 10.69 -0.77 -0.44
N GLY A 101 9.83 -1.18 -1.35
CA GLY A 101 8.38 -1.19 -1.17
C GLY A 101 7.85 -2.61 -0.99
N LEU A 102 7.77 -3.37 -2.07
CA LEU A 102 7.18 -4.72 -2.08
C LEU A 102 7.82 -5.66 -1.07
N ILE A 103 9.13 -5.57 -0.87
CA ILE A 103 9.88 -6.38 0.11
C ILE A 103 9.34 -6.24 1.55
N ARG A 104 8.71 -5.13 1.91
CA ARG A 104 8.15 -4.93 3.25
C ARG A 104 7.01 -5.89 3.56
N PHE A 105 6.19 -6.20 2.57
CA PHE A 105 5.13 -7.21 2.70
C PHE A 105 5.72 -8.60 2.84
N VAL A 106 6.73 -8.92 2.03
CA VAL A 106 7.42 -10.23 2.06
C VAL A 106 8.13 -10.44 3.40
N ASN A 107 8.77 -9.41 3.94
CA ASN A 107 9.45 -9.46 5.24
C ASN A 107 8.49 -9.43 6.45
N GLY A 108 7.17 -9.26 6.22
CA GLY A 108 6.19 -9.17 7.30
C GLY A 108 6.31 -7.88 8.12
N ASP A 109 6.73 -6.78 7.51
CA ASP A 109 6.76 -5.47 8.18
C ASP A 109 5.34 -5.03 8.56
N TYR A 110 4.36 -5.32 7.71
CA TYR A 110 2.92 -5.14 7.93
C TYR A 110 2.12 -6.02 6.95
N ALA A 111 0.79 -6.04 7.09
CA ALA A 111 -0.13 -6.92 6.36
C ALA A 111 0.14 -8.44 6.53
N TRP A 112 0.98 -8.84 7.48
CA TRP A 112 1.33 -10.25 7.71
C TRP A 112 0.15 -11.11 8.20
N ALA A 113 -0.85 -10.49 8.83
CA ALA A 113 -2.08 -11.15 9.26
C ALA A 113 -3.17 -11.15 8.19
N MET A 114 -2.95 -10.47 7.04
CA MET A 114 -3.91 -10.31 5.96
C MET A 114 -3.49 -11.13 4.75
N GLN A 115 -4.48 -11.54 3.95
CA GLN A 115 -4.21 -12.22 2.68
C GLN A 115 -3.74 -11.27 1.58
N GLU A 116 -4.04 -9.98 1.71
CA GLU A 116 -3.82 -8.98 0.67
C GLU A 116 -3.08 -7.76 1.21
N GLY A 117 -2.23 -7.22 0.38
CA GLY A 117 -1.61 -5.92 0.52
C GLY A 117 -1.54 -5.22 -0.84
N MET A 118 -1.39 -3.92 -0.86
CA MET A 118 -1.37 -3.16 -2.11
C MET A 118 -0.09 -2.33 -2.24
N MET A 119 0.48 -2.35 -3.43
CA MET A 119 1.52 -1.42 -3.85
C MET A 119 0.95 -0.36 -4.80
N LEU A 120 1.27 0.90 -4.56
CA LEU A 120 0.87 2.01 -5.42
C LEU A 120 2.10 2.73 -5.95
N ALA A 121 2.23 2.83 -7.29
CA ALA A 121 3.31 3.55 -7.94
C ALA A 121 2.87 4.94 -8.42
N TYR A 122 3.63 5.97 -8.07
CA TYR A 122 3.50 7.32 -8.64
C TYR A 122 4.42 7.46 -9.86
N ALA A 123 3.94 7.06 -11.04
CA ALA A 123 4.69 7.20 -12.28
C ALA A 123 4.81 8.68 -12.69
N ARG A 124 6.03 9.24 -12.72
CA ARG A 124 6.28 10.67 -12.90
C ARG A 124 6.75 11.09 -14.27
N ASP A 125 7.41 10.18 -15.02
CA ASP A 125 8.09 10.44 -16.28
C ASP A 125 7.64 9.51 -17.41
N GLY A 126 6.35 9.11 -17.39
CA GLY A 126 5.77 8.21 -18.40
C GLY A 126 6.11 6.74 -18.20
N ARG A 127 6.63 6.37 -17.01
CA ARG A 127 6.85 4.96 -16.65
C ARG A 127 5.55 4.15 -16.71
N THR A 128 5.67 2.94 -17.23
CA THR A 128 4.54 2.04 -17.40
C THR A 128 4.80 0.68 -16.74
N ILE A 129 3.73 -0.06 -16.46
CA ILE A 129 3.83 -1.42 -15.93
C ILE A 129 4.64 -2.28 -16.90
N GLY A 130 4.23 -2.36 -18.19
CA GLY A 130 4.87 -3.22 -19.19
C GLY A 130 6.32 -2.86 -19.48
N GLY A 131 6.65 -1.56 -19.57
CA GLY A 131 7.98 -1.11 -19.95
C GLY A 131 9.01 -1.04 -18.80
N HIS A 132 8.54 -1.01 -17.53
CA HIS A 132 9.42 -0.73 -16.41
C HIS A 132 9.21 -1.66 -15.21
N LEU A 133 7.97 -1.92 -14.81
CA LEU A 133 7.70 -2.75 -13.65
C LEU A 133 7.87 -4.24 -13.96
N ILE A 134 7.27 -4.73 -15.04
CA ILE A 134 7.42 -6.14 -15.44
C ILE A 134 8.88 -6.52 -15.64
N PRO A 135 9.71 -5.78 -16.40
CA PRO A 135 11.14 -6.09 -16.50
C PRO A 135 11.88 -6.10 -15.17
N ALA A 136 11.55 -5.16 -14.27
CA ALA A 136 12.16 -5.12 -12.93
C ALA A 136 11.78 -6.33 -12.07
N MET A 137 10.51 -6.76 -12.13
CA MET A 137 10.00 -7.92 -11.40
C MET A 137 10.46 -9.25 -12.02
N SER A 138 10.75 -9.29 -13.32
CA SER A 138 11.24 -10.47 -14.03
C SER A 138 12.72 -10.76 -13.78
N ASP A 139 13.44 -9.89 -13.08
CA ASP A 139 14.81 -10.17 -12.64
C ASP A 139 14.84 -11.42 -11.76
N PRO A 140 15.65 -12.45 -12.08
CA PRO A 140 15.63 -13.73 -11.36
C PRO A 140 15.91 -13.60 -9.85
N ALA A 141 16.79 -12.69 -9.45
CA ALA A 141 17.09 -12.46 -8.05
C ALA A 141 15.88 -11.86 -7.32
N ARG A 142 15.16 -10.90 -7.96
CA ARG A 142 13.93 -10.34 -7.40
C ARG A 142 12.78 -11.33 -7.39
N MET A 143 12.61 -12.11 -8.44
CA MET A 143 11.58 -13.16 -8.45
C MET A 143 11.74 -14.10 -7.25
N THR A 144 12.97 -14.48 -6.93
CA THR A 144 13.26 -15.32 -5.77
C THR A 144 13.05 -14.57 -4.46
N SER A 145 13.67 -13.39 -4.28
CA SER A 145 13.65 -12.65 -3.01
C SER A 145 12.27 -12.10 -2.65
N LEU A 146 11.46 -11.79 -3.64
CA LEU A 146 10.10 -11.29 -3.46
C LEU A 146 9.02 -12.36 -3.57
N ALA A 147 9.41 -13.63 -3.72
CA ALA A 147 8.50 -14.78 -3.90
C ALA A 147 7.44 -14.53 -4.99
N ILE A 148 7.86 -13.95 -6.13
CA ILE A 148 6.94 -13.61 -7.22
C ILE A 148 6.53 -14.89 -7.94
N VAL A 149 5.25 -15.23 -7.87
CA VAL A 149 4.66 -16.39 -8.54
C VAL A 149 3.98 -16.03 -9.87
N GLN A 150 3.58 -14.78 -10.01
CA GLN A 150 2.92 -14.26 -11.22
C GLN A 150 3.27 -12.77 -11.40
N LEU A 151 3.52 -12.37 -12.65
CA LEU A 151 3.74 -10.97 -13.02
C LEU A 151 2.40 -10.26 -13.27
N PRO A 152 2.33 -8.93 -13.02
CA PRO A 152 1.14 -8.11 -13.24
C PRO A 152 0.74 -7.99 -14.72
#